data_b3a60576cbaf3d0063523055f394115b
#
_entry.id   b3a60576cbaf3d0063523055f394115b
#
_cell.length_a   1.000
_cell.length_b   1.000
_cell.length_c   1.000
_cell.angle_alpha   90.00
_cell.angle_beta   90.00
_cell.angle_gamma   90.00
#
_symmetry.space_group_name_H-M   'P 1'
#
loop_
_entity.id
_entity.type
_entity.pdbx_description
1 polymer ?
#
loop_
_entity_poly.entity_id
_entity_poly.type
_entity_poly.pdbx_seq_one_letter_code
_entity_poly.pdbx_strand_id
1 'polypeptide(L)'
;MQWLVCWLGQASVHGGQRMPGPELTRRVAEALRNPHVSCLSHPTGRYIGRRPENALDLERIFEVALEQGVALEVNGLPDRLDLSGDRVREALAAGVKVVCSTDAHSTRGLANMELSVRTARRGGATAADVLNTRPLAELLP
;
A
#
# COMPACT_ATOMS: atom_id res chain seq x y z
N MET A 1 -19.36 9.38 -0.44
CA MET A 1 -17.97 9.57 -0.04
C MET A 1 -17.31 8.21 0.02
N GLN A 2 -16.61 7.84 -1.03
CA GLN A 2 -16.02 6.51 -1.15
C GLN A 2 -14.52 6.67 -1.21
N TRP A 3 -13.87 6.46 -0.06
CA TRP A 3 -12.52 5.98 -0.08
C TRP A 3 -12.58 4.59 -0.66
N LEU A 4 -12.45 4.51 -1.98
CA LEU A 4 -12.28 3.24 -2.63
C LEU A 4 -10.86 2.78 -2.31
N VAL A 5 -10.69 2.12 -1.15
CA VAL A 5 -9.56 1.21 -0.97
C VAL A 5 -9.67 0.26 -2.14
N CYS A 6 -8.70 0.30 -3.04
CA CYS A 6 -8.79 -0.43 -4.29
C CYS A 6 -8.71 -1.93 -4.04
N TRP A 7 -9.86 -2.58 -3.94
CA TRP A 7 -10.00 -4.03 -3.90
C TRP A 7 -9.39 -4.73 -5.13
N LEU A 8 -9.14 -4.01 -6.22
CA LEU A 8 -8.47 -4.55 -7.40
C LEU A 8 -7.05 -5.02 -7.09
N GLY A 9 -6.32 -4.33 -6.22
CA GLY A 9 -5.03 -4.78 -5.73
C GLY A 9 -5.11 -6.11 -4.98
N GLN A 10 -6.19 -6.33 -4.23
CA GLN A 10 -6.37 -7.53 -3.42
C GLN A 10 -6.55 -8.80 -4.26
N ALA A 11 -7.36 -8.76 -5.33
CA ALA A 11 -7.57 -9.91 -6.20
C ALA A 11 -6.31 -10.28 -6.99
N SER A 12 -5.54 -9.31 -7.48
CA SER A 12 -4.30 -9.53 -8.23
C SER A 12 -3.16 -10.01 -7.33
N VAL A 13 -3.06 -9.50 -6.12
CA VAL A 13 -2.01 -9.86 -5.15
C VAL A 13 -2.25 -11.26 -4.57
N HIS A 14 -3.48 -11.67 -4.31
CA HIS A 14 -3.79 -13.03 -3.80
C HIS A 14 -3.43 -14.15 -4.79
N GLY A 15 -3.48 -13.88 -6.09
CA GLY A 15 -3.02 -14.79 -7.14
C GLY A 15 -1.53 -14.64 -7.49
N GLY A 16 -0.86 -13.63 -6.96
CA GLY A 16 0.46 -13.18 -7.40
C GLY A 16 1.59 -14.21 -7.25
N GLN A 17 1.49 -15.11 -6.26
CA GLN A 17 2.51 -16.16 -6.07
C GLN A 17 2.56 -17.21 -7.18
N ARG A 18 1.49 -17.32 -7.95
CA ARG A 18 1.39 -18.25 -9.09
C ARG A 18 1.68 -17.58 -10.42
N MET A 19 1.92 -16.27 -10.40
CA MET A 19 2.14 -15.46 -11.59
C MET A 19 3.60 -15.04 -11.69
N PRO A 20 4.22 -15.11 -12.89
CA PRO A 20 5.55 -14.57 -13.11
C PRO A 20 5.64 -13.10 -12.74
N GLY A 21 6.75 -12.70 -12.09
CA GLY A 21 6.94 -11.33 -11.60
C GLY A 21 6.68 -10.22 -12.64
N PRO A 22 7.22 -10.33 -13.86
CA PRO A 22 6.99 -9.33 -14.91
C PRO A 22 5.50 -9.19 -15.29
N GLU A 23 4.77 -10.30 -15.35
CA GLU A 23 3.34 -10.26 -15.65
C GLU A 23 2.55 -9.63 -14.50
N LEU A 24 2.87 -10.00 -13.25
CA LEU A 24 2.26 -9.41 -12.06
C LEU A 24 2.49 -7.90 -12.02
N THR A 25 3.74 -7.46 -12.24
CA THR A 25 4.12 -6.04 -12.29
C THR A 25 3.33 -5.29 -13.35
N ARG A 26 3.24 -5.84 -14.57
CA ARG A 26 2.45 -5.24 -15.65
C ARG A 26 1.00 -5.06 -15.26
N ARG A 27 0.37 -6.08 -14.69
CA ARG A 27 -1.05 -6.04 -14.29
C ARG A 27 -1.31 -5.02 -13.17
N VAL A 28 -0.44 -4.98 -12.17
CA VAL A 28 -0.57 -4.00 -11.08
C VAL A 28 -0.35 -2.58 -11.62
N ALA A 29 0.69 -2.36 -12.43
CA ALA A 29 0.96 -1.07 -13.06
C ALA A 29 -0.21 -0.59 -13.94
N GLU A 30 -0.86 -1.50 -14.66
CA GLU A 30 -2.04 -1.19 -15.47
C GLU A 30 -3.25 -0.82 -14.59
N ALA A 31 -3.46 -1.53 -13.49
CA ALA A 31 -4.51 -1.23 -12.53
C ALA A 31 -4.33 0.16 -11.88
N LEU A 32 -3.09 0.55 -11.56
CA LEU A 32 -2.79 1.87 -11.00
C LEU A 32 -3.09 3.03 -11.96
N ARG A 33 -3.14 2.79 -13.26
CA ARG A 33 -3.52 3.81 -14.27
C ARG A 33 -5.01 4.06 -14.35
N ASN A 34 -5.82 3.29 -13.65
CA ASN A 34 -7.25 3.54 -13.59
C ASN A 34 -7.50 4.80 -12.75
N PRO A 35 -8.21 5.83 -13.28
CA PRO A 35 -8.40 7.10 -12.58
C PRO A 35 -9.23 7.00 -11.29
N HIS A 36 -9.88 5.86 -11.07
CA HIS A 36 -10.64 5.60 -9.84
C HIS A 36 -9.81 4.91 -8.74
N VAL A 37 -8.52 4.65 -9.00
CA VAL A 37 -7.61 4.04 -8.03
C VAL A 37 -6.86 5.13 -7.29
N SER A 38 -7.04 5.21 -5.98
CA SER A 38 -6.38 6.19 -5.11
C SER A 38 -5.28 5.57 -4.24
N CYS A 39 -5.34 4.26 -4.02
CA CYS A 39 -4.39 3.56 -3.16
C CYS A 39 -4.22 2.09 -3.57
N LEU A 40 -2.99 1.58 -3.50
CA LEU A 40 -2.68 0.17 -3.63
C LEU A 40 -2.62 -0.48 -2.24
N SER A 41 -3.55 -1.39 -1.95
CA SER A 41 -3.63 -2.09 -0.67
C SER A 41 -2.61 -3.22 -0.56
N HIS A 42 -2.03 -3.41 0.65
CA HIS A 42 -1.01 -4.44 0.98
C HIS A 42 -0.13 -4.80 -0.23
N PRO A 43 0.71 -3.85 -0.70
CA PRO A 43 1.32 -3.88 -2.04
C PRO A 43 2.18 -5.11 -2.32
N THR A 44 2.88 -5.66 -1.31
CA THR A 44 3.74 -6.81 -1.52
C THR A 44 3.01 -8.15 -1.37
N GLY A 45 1.82 -8.14 -0.79
CA GLY A 45 1.03 -9.35 -0.55
C GLY A 45 1.66 -10.33 0.45
N ARG A 46 2.65 -9.90 1.22
CA ARG A 46 3.32 -10.76 2.19
C ARG A 46 2.38 -11.18 3.33
N TYR A 47 2.72 -12.32 3.93
CA TYR A 47 2.12 -12.81 5.18
C TYR A 47 3.25 -13.31 6.07
N ILE A 48 3.51 -12.63 7.16
CA ILE A 48 4.66 -12.88 8.05
C ILE A 48 4.61 -14.34 8.55
N GLY A 49 5.71 -15.06 8.37
CA GLY A 49 5.83 -16.48 8.76
C GLY A 49 5.07 -17.47 7.86
N ARG A 50 4.32 -17.02 6.85
CA ARG A 50 3.50 -17.90 5.98
C ARG A 50 3.79 -17.74 4.50
N ARG A 51 4.03 -16.49 4.06
CA ARG A 51 4.15 -16.17 2.63
C ARG A 51 5.10 -14.99 2.44
N PRO A 52 6.14 -15.13 1.62
CA PRO A 52 7.04 -14.04 1.28
C PRO A 52 6.31 -12.96 0.48
N GLU A 53 7.00 -11.85 0.23
CA GLU A 53 6.57 -10.84 -0.73
C GLU A 53 6.40 -11.48 -2.12
N ASN A 54 5.43 -11.00 -2.88
CA ASN A 54 5.28 -11.37 -4.27
C ASN A 54 6.48 -10.88 -5.09
N ALA A 55 6.77 -11.56 -6.19
CA ALA A 55 7.85 -11.18 -7.12
C ALA A 55 7.47 -9.94 -7.96
N LEU A 56 7.08 -8.88 -7.26
CA LEU A 56 6.68 -7.61 -7.85
C LEU A 56 7.92 -6.71 -8.01
N ASP A 57 8.09 -6.12 -9.18
CA ASP A 57 9.07 -5.05 -9.39
C ASP A 57 8.56 -3.76 -8.71
N LEU A 58 8.96 -3.58 -7.45
CA LEU A 58 8.50 -2.45 -6.65
C LEU A 58 9.00 -1.11 -7.18
N GLU A 59 10.19 -1.06 -7.77
CA GLU A 59 10.72 0.18 -8.37
C GLU A 59 9.77 0.66 -9.47
N ARG A 60 9.39 -0.25 -10.37
CA ARG A 60 8.41 0.06 -11.42
C ARG A 60 7.04 0.45 -10.86
N ILE A 61 6.60 -0.18 -9.79
CA ILE A 61 5.32 0.16 -9.14
C ILE A 61 5.39 1.55 -8.51
N PHE A 62 6.51 1.91 -7.87
CA PHE A 62 6.70 3.25 -7.29
C PHE A 62 6.68 4.33 -8.38
N GLU A 63 7.35 4.11 -9.52
CA GLU A 63 7.28 5.03 -10.66
C GLU A 63 5.84 5.29 -11.10
N VAL A 64 5.09 4.22 -11.36
CA VAL A 64 3.70 4.35 -11.83
C VAL A 64 2.80 4.96 -10.74
N ALA A 65 2.98 4.59 -9.48
CA ALA A 65 2.22 5.16 -8.37
C ALA A 65 2.46 6.68 -8.27
N LEU A 66 3.72 7.12 -8.39
CA LEU A 66 4.07 8.53 -8.42
C LEU A 66 3.46 9.26 -9.63
N GLU A 67 3.59 8.70 -10.84
CA GLU A 67 3.01 9.26 -12.07
C GLU A 67 1.50 9.45 -11.97
N GLN A 68 0.79 8.50 -11.34
CA GLN A 68 -0.67 8.49 -11.23
C GLN A 68 -1.20 9.15 -9.95
N GLY A 69 -0.33 9.58 -9.04
CA GLY A 69 -0.74 10.12 -7.74
C GLY A 69 -1.40 9.08 -6.83
N VAL A 70 -1.11 7.80 -7.03
CA VAL A 70 -1.64 6.70 -6.22
C VAL A 70 -0.77 6.49 -4.99
N ALA A 71 -1.39 6.43 -3.82
CA ALA A 71 -0.69 6.14 -2.57
C ALA A 71 -0.48 4.64 -2.37
N LEU A 72 0.49 4.28 -1.53
CA LEU A 72 0.72 2.90 -1.11
C LEU A 72 0.30 2.70 0.34
N GLU A 73 -0.37 1.60 0.60
CA GLU A 73 -0.83 1.27 1.94
C GLU A 73 0.33 0.82 2.84
N VAL A 74 0.30 1.29 4.09
CA VAL A 74 1.01 0.70 5.21
C VAL A 74 -0.03 0.00 6.06
N ASN A 75 -0.25 -1.27 5.78
CA ASN A 75 -1.25 -2.12 6.41
C ASN A 75 -0.82 -2.53 7.81
N GLY A 76 -1.63 -2.24 8.81
CA GLY A 76 -1.35 -2.50 10.22
C GLY A 76 -1.76 -3.88 10.73
N LEU A 77 -2.31 -4.75 9.87
CA LEU A 77 -2.64 -6.11 10.29
C LEU A 77 -1.36 -6.83 10.75
N PRO A 78 -1.31 -7.38 11.99
CA PRO A 78 -0.09 -7.96 12.55
C PRO A 78 0.58 -9.02 11.68
N ASP A 79 -0.23 -9.81 10.99
CA ASP A 79 0.25 -10.88 10.10
C ASP A 79 0.81 -10.35 8.77
N ARG A 80 0.62 -9.06 8.45
CA ARG A 80 1.08 -8.45 7.19
C ARG A 80 2.16 -7.40 7.42
N LEU A 81 1.83 -6.31 8.09
CA LEU A 81 2.65 -5.08 8.20
C LEU A 81 3.23 -4.69 6.83
N ASP A 82 2.35 -4.53 5.87
CA ASP A 82 2.67 -4.40 4.45
C ASP A 82 2.19 -3.00 3.93
N LEU A 83 3.05 -2.13 3.51
CA LEU A 83 4.51 -2.23 3.34
C LEU A 83 5.29 -2.41 4.66
N SER A 84 6.44 -3.09 4.57
CA SER A 84 7.44 -3.07 5.66
C SER A 84 8.09 -1.68 5.80
N GLY A 85 8.74 -1.45 6.94
CA GLY A 85 9.47 -0.19 7.16
C GLY A 85 10.54 0.10 6.09
N ASP A 86 11.24 -0.94 5.60
CA ASP A 86 12.24 -0.78 4.54
C ASP A 86 11.58 -0.42 3.21
N ARG A 87 10.46 -1.06 2.87
CA ARG A 87 9.69 -0.74 1.65
C ARG A 87 9.03 0.64 1.72
N VAL A 88 8.61 1.08 2.92
CA VAL A 88 8.16 2.46 3.13
C VAL A 88 9.30 3.43 2.81
N ARG A 89 10.52 3.18 3.30
CA ARG A 89 11.68 4.03 3.04
C ARG A 89 11.97 4.15 1.55
N GLU A 90 11.92 3.03 0.82
CA GLU A 90 12.11 3.00 -0.64
C GLU A 90 11.02 3.81 -1.36
N ALA A 91 9.75 3.61 -0.99
CA ALA A 91 8.62 4.34 -1.59
C ALA A 91 8.73 5.87 -1.36
N LEU A 92 9.08 6.28 -0.14
CA LEU A 92 9.29 7.70 0.18
C LEU A 92 10.47 8.30 -0.57
N ALA A 93 11.57 7.55 -0.72
CA ALA A 93 12.72 7.97 -1.52
C ALA A 93 12.35 8.17 -3.00
N ALA A 94 11.42 7.37 -3.52
CA ALA A 94 10.85 7.54 -4.86
C ALA A 94 9.80 8.67 -4.94
N GLY A 95 9.44 9.32 -3.83
CA GLY A 95 8.47 10.42 -3.78
C GLY A 95 7.01 9.98 -3.63
N VAL A 96 6.74 8.70 -3.45
CA VAL A 96 5.37 8.16 -3.33
C VAL A 96 4.84 8.43 -1.92
N LYS A 97 3.58 8.85 -1.83
CA LYS A 97 2.89 9.02 -0.54
C LYS A 97 2.34 7.70 -0.03
N VAL A 98 2.15 7.61 1.29
CA VAL A 98 1.60 6.43 1.93
C VAL A 98 0.29 6.72 2.66
N VAL A 99 -0.48 5.66 2.91
CA VAL A 99 -1.70 5.68 3.72
C VAL A 99 -1.57 4.66 4.84
N CYS A 100 -1.74 5.07 6.08
CA CYS A 100 -1.82 4.15 7.20
C CYS A 100 -3.22 3.54 7.29
N SER A 101 -3.31 2.22 7.36
CA SER A 101 -4.58 1.50 7.49
C SER A 101 -4.48 0.31 8.43
N THR A 102 -5.62 -0.29 8.75
CA THR A 102 -5.70 -1.37 9.74
C THR A 102 -6.03 -2.72 9.14
N ASP A 103 -6.61 -2.75 7.93
CA ASP A 103 -7.21 -3.97 7.35
C ASP A 103 -8.21 -4.62 8.33
N ALA A 104 -8.94 -3.78 9.10
CA ALA A 104 -9.79 -4.23 10.18
C ALA A 104 -11.06 -4.91 9.66
N HIS A 105 -11.30 -6.14 10.11
CA HIS A 105 -12.51 -6.91 9.88
C HIS A 105 -13.39 -7.02 11.14
N SER A 106 -13.01 -6.30 12.19
CA SER A 106 -13.75 -6.17 13.46
C SER A 106 -13.37 -4.86 14.15
N THR A 107 -14.18 -4.42 15.13
CA THR A 107 -13.90 -3.22 15.92
C THR A 107 -12.55 -3.31 16.66
N ARG A 108 -12.19 -4.50 17.14
CA ARG A 108 -10.89 -4.75 17.77
C ARG A 108 -9.72 -4.51 16.79
N GLY A 109 -9.91 -4.84 15.51
CA GLY A 109 -8.90 -4.65 14.48
C GLY A 109 -8.53 -3.18 14.23
N LEU A 110 -9.37 -2.22 14.63
CA LEU A 110 -9.08 -0.79 14.52
C LEU A 110 -7.85 -0.38 15.35
N ALA A 111 -7.53 -1.09 16.43
CA ALA A 111 -6.33 -0.86 17.23
C ALA A 111 -5.03 -1.13 16.44
N ASN A 112 -5.07 -1.86 15.34
CA ASN A 112 -3.92 -2.11 14.47
C ASN A 112 -3.38 -0.83 13.80
N MET A 113 -4.10 0.29 13.89
CA MET A 113 -3.59 1.59 13.42
C MET A 113 -2.26 1.95 14.08
N GLU A 114 -2.07 1.60 15.34
CA GLU A 114 -0.81 1.83 16.04
C GLU A 114 0.36 1.11 15.35
N LEU A 115 0.15 -0.11 14.88
CA LEU A 115 1.18 -0.89 14.17
C LEU A 115 1.49 -0.29 12.80
N SER A 116 0.48 0.16 12.07
CA SER A 116 0.66 0.85 10.81
C SER A 116 1.50 2.12 10.98
N VAL A 117 1.13 2.98 11.91
CA VAL A 117 1.87 4.23 12.22
C VAL A 117 3.31 3.94 12.65
N ARG A 118 3.53 2.96 13.52
CA ARG A 118 4.88 2.56 13.93
C ARG A 118 5.72 2.06 12.75
N THR A 119 5.11 1.30 11.85
CA THR A 119 5.79 0.79 10.65
C THR A 119 6.13 1.93 9.69
N ALA A 120 5.21 2.85 9.45
CA ALA A 120 5.47 4.04 8.64
C ALA A 120 6.61 4.88 9.22
N ARG A 121 6.60 5.15 10.53
CA ARG A 121 7.68 5.88 11.23
C ARG A 121 9.03 5.16 11.16
N ARG A 122 9.05 3.84 11.24
CA ARG A 122 10.28 3.04 11.05
C ARG A 122 10.86 3.23 9.65
N GLY A 123 10.01 3.41 8.64
CA GLY A 123 10.40 3.76 7.27
C GLY A 123 10.85 5.22 7.10
N GLY A 124 10.72 6.05 8.14
CA GLY A 124 11.08 7.47 8.08
C GLY A 124 9.93 8.40 7.69
N ALA A 125 8.69 7.89 7.59
CA ALA A 125 7.54 8.71 7.24
C ALA A 125 7.26 9.78 8.30
N THR A 126 6.97 10.97 7.83
CA THR A 126 6.46 12.11 8.59
C THR A 126 4.97 12.34 8.27
N ALA A 127 4.32 13.26 8.97
CA ALA A 127 2.94 13.62 8.66
C ALA A 127 2.77 14.14 7.21
N ALA A 128 3.80 14.78 6.65
CA ALA A 128 3.78 15.26 5.26
C ALA A 128 3.74 14.13 4.22
N ASP A 129 4.16 12.92 4.59
CA ASP A 129 4.24 11.76 3.71
C ASP A 129 3.01 10.86 3.78
N VAL A 130 2.20 11.03 4.83
CA VAL A 130 1.03 10.20 5.10
C VAL A 130 -0.25 10.95 4.72
N LEU A 131 -1.00 10.44 3.71
CA LEU A 131 -2.16 11.17 3.20
C LEU A 131 -3.27 11.33 4.23
N ASN A 132 -3.55 10.34 5.04
CA ASN A 132 -4.64 10.40 6.00
C ASN A 132 -4.33 11.18 7.29
N THR A 133 -3.25 11.94 7.32
CA THR A 133 -3.02 13.02 8.28
C THR A 133 -3.57 14.37 7.80
N ARG A 134 -3.96 14.47 6.51
CA ARG A 134 -4.44 15.71 5.90
C ARG A 134 -5.92 15.95 6.19
N PRO A 135 -6.35 17.22 6.21
CA PRO A 135 -7.76 17.56 6.24
C PRO A 135 -8.53 16.92 5.08
N LEU A 136 -9.78 16.54 5.33
CA LEU A 136 -10.63 15.90 4.32
C LEU A 136 -10.74 16.73 3.02
N ALA A 137 -10.79 18.06 3.16
CA ALA A 137 -10.89 18.97 2.01
C ALA A 137 -9.68 18.91 1.05
N GLU A 138 -8.53 18.45 1.53
CA GLU A 138 -7.32 18.28 0.71
C GLU A 138 -7.25 16.88 0.06
N LEU A 139 -8.10 15.96 0.48
CA LEU A 139 -8.12 14.58 0.02
C LEU A 139 -9.23 14.31 -0.99
N LEU A 140 -10.22 15.20 -1.08
CA LEU A 140 -11.31 15.11 -2.04
C LEU A 140 -10.98 15.96 -3.26
N PRO A 141 -11.21 15.42 -4.48
CA PRO A 141 -11.11 16.20 -5.71
C PRO A 141 -12.17 17.28 -5.78
#